data_8ff6c32577e3cec924edec43487b82c3
#
_entry.id   8ff6c32577e3cec924edec43487b82c3
#
_cell.length_a   1.000
_cell.length_b   1.000
_cell.length_c   1.000
_cell.angle_alpha   90.00
_cell.angle_beta   90.00
_cell.angle_gamma   90.00
#
_symmetry.space_group_name_H-M   'P 1'
#
loop_
_entity.id
_entity.type
_entity.pdbx_description
1 polymer ?
#
loop_
_entity_poly.entity_id
_entity_poly.type
_entity_poly.pdbx_seq_one_letter_code
_entity_poly.pdbx_strand_id
1 'polypeptide(L)'
;PMLLSILAAGVFLILALLYLILHRSDRQFTRPDKFEELYRKISEDIKYSVTPKFVELSPGVNDLVDLAVEARRMEQRVAKSALSLPENQLKGLENSIQKLKRYLEKYDIQIVDYKDTKYNDGLNLDILSVEKDPTLPEPRVKETVEPTIMCKGQVVRKAKIILLSNH
;
A
#
# COMPACT_ATOMS: atom_id res chain seq x y z
N PRO A 1 5.69 -79.23 -52.92
CA PRO A 1 5.25 -78.73 -51.60
C PRO A 1 6.27 -77.79 -50.96
N MET A 2 7.59 -77.89 -51.17
CA MET A 2 8.60 -77.03 -50.54
C MET A 2 8.57 -75.59 -51.00
N LEU A 3 8.29 -75.28 -52.25
CA LEU A 3 8.23 -73.94 -52.80
C LEU A 3 7.06 -73.11 -52.17
N LEU A 4 5.93 -73.72 -51.87
CA LEU A 4 4.77 -73.10 -51.31
C LEU A 4 5.01 -72.70 -49.85
N SER A 5 5.77 -73.47 -49.07
CA SER A 5 6.09 -73.17 -47.69
C SER A 5 7.11 -72.01 -47.57
N ILE A 6 8.03 -71.90 -48.50
CA ILE A 6 9.00 -70.79 -48.55
C ILE A 6 8.31 -69.49 -48.92
N LEU A 7 7.34 -69.50 -49.82
CA LEU A 7 6.52 -68.33 -50.18
C LEU A 7 5.66 -67.87 -49.03
N ALA A 8 5.02 -68.83 -48.33
CA ALA A 8 4.20 -68.46 -47.13
C ALA A 8 5.02 -67.87 -45.99
N ALA A 9 6.23 -68.41 -45.76
CA ALA A 9 7.13 -67.80 -44.72
C ALA A 9 7.61 -66.40 -45.09
N GLY A 10 7.90 -66.17 -46.40
CA GLY A 10 8.28 -64.86 -46.91
C GLY A 10 7.17 -63.79 -46.71
N VAL A 11 5.93 -64.15 -47.05
CA VAL A 11 4.77 -63.25 -46.85
C VAL A 11 4.54 -62.95 -45.39
N PHE A 12 4.70 -63.99 -44.53
CA PHE A 12 4.52 -63.74 -43.06
C PHE A 12 5.60 -62.82 -42.49
N LEU A 13 6.84 -62.93 -42.96
CA LEU A 13 7.93 -62.05 -42.53
C LEU A 13 7.72 -60.61 -42.98
N ILE A 14 7.22 -60.39 -44.19
CA ILE A 14 6.90 -59.08 -44.72
C ILE A 14 5.74 -58.46 -43.92
N LEU A 15 4.68 -59.21 -43.61
CA LEU A 15 3.58 -58.75 -42.80
C LEU A 15 3.99 -58.44 -41.36
N ALA A 16 4.86 -59.21 -40.75
CA ALA A 16 5.42 -58.99 -39.45
C ALA A 16 6.28 -57.68 -39.39
N LEU A 17 7.11 -57.50 -40.47
CA LEU A 17 7.90 -56.25 -40.59
C LEU A 17 7.01 -55.00 -40.76
N LEU A 18 5.99 -55.08 -41.60
CA LEU A 18 5.03 -54.05 -41.83
C LEU A 18 4.28 -53.73 -40.53
N TYR A 19 3.86 -54.73 -39.78
CA TYR A 19 3.22 -54.55 -38.47
C TYR A 19 4.14 -53.84 -37.43
N LEU A 20 5.43 -54.21 -37.39
CA LEU A 20 6.42 -53.61 -36.53
C LEU A 20 6.68 -52.19 -36.92
N ILE A 21 6.72 -51.82 -38.20
CA ILE A 21 6.92 -50.47 -38.70
C ILE A 21 5.70 -49.59 -38.34
N LEU A 22 4.49 -50.08 -38.59
CA LEU A 22 3.26 -49.38 -38.27
C LEU A 22 3.10 -49.17 -36.75
N HIS A 23 3.38 -50.22 -35.99
CA HIS A 23 3.28 -50.12 -34.51
C HIS A 23 4.39 -49.29 -33.90
N ARG A 24 5.55 -49.18 -34.54
CA ARG A 24 6.63 -48.28 -34.10
C ARG A 24 6.36 -46.83 -34.51
N SER A 25 5.64 -46.59 -35.59
CA SER A 25 5.22 -45.26 -36.03
C SER A 25 4.19 -44.66 -35.09
N ASP A 26 3.27 -45.44 -34.55
CA ASP A 26 2.29 -44.98 -33.57
C ASP A 26 2.91 -44.52 -32.24
N ARG A 27 4.08 -45.05 -31.87
CA ARG A 27 4.77 -44.62 -30.64
C ARG A 27 5.56 -43.33 -30.77
N GLN A 28 5.79 -42.82 -31.96
CA GLN A 28 6.50 -41.55 -32.15
C GLN A 28 5.58 -40.35 -32.34
N PHE A 29 4.29 -40.57 -32.60
CA PHE A 29 3.34 -39.47 -32.81
C PHE A 29 2.59 -39.04 -31.56
N THR A 30 2.83 -39.66 -30.40
CA THR A 30 2.25 -39.27 -29.13
C THR A 30 3.30 -38.54 -28.28
N ARG A 31 3.75 -37.38 -28.73
CA ARG A 31 4.39 -36.37 -27.86
C ARG A 31 3.75 -35.01 -28.02
N PRO A 32 2.43 -34.84 -27.78
CA PRO A 32 1.87 -33.54 -27.48
C PRO A 32 2.33 -33.05 -26.10
N ASP A 33 2.59 -33.97 -25.14
CA ASP A 33 2.84 -33.64 -23.74
C ASP A 33 4.00 -32.65 -23.49
N LYS A 34 5.12 -32.82 -24.22
CA LYS A 34 6.26 -31.91 -23.99
C LYS A 34 6.03 -30.49 -24.50
N PHE A 35 5.28 -30.34 -25.58
CA PHE A 35 4.98 -29.04 -26.15
C PHE A 35 3.89 -28.32 -25.33
N GLU A 36 2.88 -29.06 -24.91
CA GLU A 36 1.84 -28.52 -24.00
C GLU A 36 2.40 -28.20 -22.62
N GLU A 37 3.28 -29.07 -22.09
CA GLU A 37 3.95 -28.79 -20.81
C GLU A 37 4.87 -27.57 -20.89
N LEU A 38 5.63 -27.42 -22.00
CA LEU A 38 6.46 -26.25 -22.23
C LEU A 38 5.62 -25.00 -22.43
N TYR A 39 4.52 -25.08 -23.19
CA TYR A 39 3.60 -24.00 -23.42
C TYR A 39 2.90 -23.55 -22.11
N ARG A 40 2.52 -24.51 -21.27
CA ARG A 40 1.95 -24.26 -19.96
C ARG A 40 2.95 -23.58 -19.03
N LYS A 41 4.19 -24.08 -18.96
CA LYS A 41 5.27 -23.46 -18.16
C LYS A 41 5.56 -22.04 -18.63
N ILE A 42 5.70 -21.80 -19.92
CA ILE A 42 5.93 -20.46 -20.47
C ILE A 42 4.72 -19.56 -20.19
N SER A 43 3.50 -20.07 -20.33
CA SER A 43 2.27 -19.32 -20.05
C SER A 43 2.13 -18.98 -18.56
N GLU A 44 2.50 -19.89 -17.66
CA GLU A 44 2.55 -19.64 -16.22
C GLU A 44 3.64 -18.64 -15.86
N ASP A 45 4.86 -18.79 -16.40
CA ASP A 45 5.96 -17.84 -16.15
C ASP A 45 5.64 -16.44 -16.67
N ILE A 46 5.01 -16.32 -17.83
CA ILE A 46 4.53 -15.04 -18.37
C ILE A 46 3.42 -14.47 -17.46
N LYS A 47 2.50 -15.29 -16.99
CA LYS A 47 1.43 -14.88 -16.10
C LYS A 47 1.97 -14.35 -14.75
N TYR A 48 3.02 -14.99 -14.22
CA TYR A 48 3.69 -14.54 -13.00
C TYR A 48 4.60 -13.33 -13.23
N SER A 49 5.16 -13.14 -14.42
CA SER A 49 6.03 -12.00 -14.74
C SER A 49 5.24 -10.74 -15.14
N VAL A 50 4.03 -10.90 -15.68
CA VAL A 50 3.15 -9.80 -16.13
C VAL A 50 2.09 -9.44 -15.07
N THR A 51 1.83 -10.31 -14.09
CA THR A 51 0.98 -9.92 -12.97
C THR A 51 1.72 -8.84 -12.18
N PRO A 52 1.22 -7.60 -12.11
CA PRO A 52 1.85 -6.60 -11.27
C PRO A 52 1.93 -7.19 -9.87
N LYS A 53 3.15 -7.37 -9.37
CA LYS A 53 3.34 -7.64 -7.95
C LYS A 53 2.76 -6.42 -7.24
N PHE A 54 1.56 -6.54 -6.73
CA PHE A 54 1.05 -5.60 -5.74
C PHE A 54 2.00 -5.75 -4.55
N VAL A 55 3.01 -4.90 -4.51
CA VAL A 55 3.75 -4.69 -3.28
C VAL A 55 2.72 -4.03 -2.37
N GLU A 56 2.15 -4.78 -1.44
CA GLU A 56 1.42 -4.19 -0.32
C GLU A 56 2.43 -3.37 0.47
N LEU A 57 2.58 -2.12 0.05
CA LEU A 57 3.24 -1.11 0.86
C LEU A 57 2.27 -0.76 1.98
N SER A 58 2.36 -1.51 3.07
CA SER A 58 1.76 -1.07 4.33
C SER A 58 2.67 0.02 4.89
N PRO A 59 2.27 1.29 4.86
CA PRO A 59 3.06 2.35 5.47
C PRO A 59 3.21 2.05 6.96
N GLY A 60 4.43 2.19 7.48
CA GLY A 60 4.70 2.06 8.90
C GLY A 60 3.89 3.09 9.71
N VAL A 61 3.54 2.77 10.94
CA VAL A 61 2.82 3.74 11.82
C VAL A 61 3.59 5.05 11.93
N ASN A 62 4.91 4.99 12.02
CA ASN A 62 5.76 6.20 12.09
C ASN A 62 5.65 7.06 10.83
N ASP A 63 5.59 6.47 9.65
CA ASP A 63 5.45 7.20 8.39
C ASP A 63 4.09 7.91 8.32
N LEU A 64 3.04 7.25 8.79
CA LEU A 64 1.69 7.85 8.89
C LEU A 64 1.64 8.97 9.92
N VAL A 65 2.34 8.82 11.04
CA VAL A 65 2.47 9.87 12.07
C VAL A 65 3.17 11.10 11.51
N ASP A 66 4.28 10.91 10.81
CA ASP A 66 5.03 12.01 10.19
C ASP A 66 4.21 12.69 9.09
N LEU A 67 3.49 11.92 8.27
CA LEU A 67 2.55 12.47 7.29
C LEU A 67 1.44 13.30 7.96
N ALA A 68 0.90 12.85 9.10
CA ALA A 68 -0.12 13.57 9.85
C ALA A 68 0.41 14.93 10.37
N VAL A 69 1.62 14.95 10.90
CA VAL A 69 2.29 16.18 11.34
C VAL A 69 2.50 17.16 10.18
N GLU A 70 2.98 16.66 9.04
CA GLU A 70 3.19 17.50 7.86
C GLU A 70 1.86 18.03 7.28
N ALA A 71 0.82 17.22 7.24
CA ALA A 71 -0.51 17.66 6.82
C ALA A 71 -1.02 18.82 7.71
N ARG A 72 -0.80 18.73 9.02
CA ARG A 72 -1.16 19.81 9.96
C ARG A 72 -0.31 21.07 9.75
N ARG A 73 0.99 20.93 9.55
CA ARG A 73 1.89 22.05 9.22
C ARG A 73 1.47 22.76 7.93
N MET A 74 1.10 22.01 6.90
CA MET A 74 0.57 22.57 5.66
C MET A 74 -0.71 23.36 5.91
N GLU A 75 -1.65 22.82 6.67
CA GLU A 75 -2.90 23.50 7.05
C GLU A 75 -2.61 24.83 7.75
N GLN A 76 -1.70 24.85 8.72
CA GLN A 76 -1.29 26.08 9.42
C GLN A 76 -0.64 27.12 8.48
N ARG A 77 0.23 26.68 7.55
CA ARG A 77 0.87 27.57 6.58
C ARG A 77 -0.15 28.18 5.62
N VAL A 78 -1.09 27.36 5.12
CA VAL A 78 -2.17 27.82 4.24
C VAL A 78 -3.05 28.82 4.97
N ALA A 79 -3.42 28.56 6.23
CA ALA A 79 -4.21 29.51 7.04
C ALA A 79 -3.48 30.86 7.25
N LYS A 80 -2.16 30.83 7.49
CA LYS A 80 -1.33 32.04 7.62
C LYS A 80 -1.21 32.81 6.30
N SER A 81 -1.24 32.14 5.17
CA SER A 81 -1.11 32.73 3.83
C SER A 81 -2.46 33.06 3.17
N ALA A 82 -3.57 32.82 3.85
CA ALA A 82 -4.92 32.97 3.29
C ALA A 82 -5.19 34.36 2.70
N LEU A 83 -4.66 35.43 3.31
CA LEU A 83 -4.83 36.79 2.86
C LEU A 83 -4.00 37.15 1.62
N SER A 84 -2.95 36.37 1.30
CA SER A 84 -2.03 36.65 0.21
C SER A 84 -2.25 35.75 -1.02
N LEU A 85 -3.08 34.72 -0.88
CA LEU A 85 -3.35 33.76 -1.96
C LEU A 85 -4.68 34.10 -2.68
N PRO A 86 -4.74 33.93 -4.01
CA PRO A 86 -6.01 33.97 -4.74
C PRO A 86 -6.99 32.91 -4.19
N GLU A 87 -8.27 33.25 -4.10
CA GLU A 87 -9.31 32.39 -3.49
C GLU A 87 -9.36 30.98 -4.10
N ASN A 88 -9.21 30.88 -5.43
CA ASN A 88 -9.21 29.60 -6.12
C ASN A 88 -8.01 28.69 -5.74
N GLN A 89 -6.83 29.30 -5.53
CA GLN A 89 -5.64 28.56 -5.09
C GLN A 89 -5.77 28.14 -3.62
N LEU A 90 -6.25 29.04 -2.76
CA LEU A 90 -6.52 28.73 -1.37
C LEU A 90 -7.47 27.53 -1.24
N LYS A 91 -8.61 27.58 -1.92
CA LYS A 91 -9.59 26.50 -1.93
C LYS A 91 -9.03 25.17 -2.48
N GLY A 92 -8.16 25.25 -3.50
CA GLY A 92 -7.47 24.08 -4.03
C GLY A 92 -6.54 23.41 -3.02
N LEU A 93 -5.76 24.23 -2.26
CA LEU A 93 -4.86 23.75 -1.21
C LEU A 93 -5.63 23.15 -0.04
N GLU A 94 -6.68 23.82 0.44
CA GLU A 94 -7.55 23.33 1.50
C GLU A 94 -8.17 21.98 1.13
N ASN A 95 -8.70 21.84 -0.08
CA ASN A 95 -9.24 20.56 -0.58
C ASN A 95 -8.19 19.45 -0.59
N SER A 96 -6.94 19.77 -0.97
CA SER A 96 -5.84 18.79 -0.99
C SER A 96 -5.48 18.33 0.41
N ILE A 97 -5.40 19.25 1.38
CA ILE A 97 -5.15 18.94 2.79
C ILE A 97 -6.28 18.06 3.35
N GLN A 98 -7.53 18.38 3.05
CA GLN A 98 -8.68 17.58 3.49
C GLN A 98 -8.67 16.16 2.91
N LYS A 99 -8.18 15.98 1.66
CA LYS A 99 -7.98 14.65 1.09
C LYS A 99 -6.90 13.86 1.84
N LEU A 100 -5.79 14.49 2.19
CA LEU A 100 -4.73 13.87 3.00
C LEU A 100 -5.24 13.46 4.38
N LYS A 101 -6.00 14.31 5.05
CA LYS A 101 -6.60 13.99 6.36
C LYS A 101 -7.54 12.79 6.26
N ARG A 102 -8.43 12.75 5.25
CA ARG A 102 -9.29 11.59 5.01
C ARG A 102 -8.52 10.31 4.68
N TYR A 103 -7.36 10.43 4.04
CA TYR A 103 -6.48 9.28 3.80
C TYR A 103 -5.91 8.74 5.11
N LEU A 104 -5.47 9.62 6.01
CA LEU A 104 -4.99 9.23 7.34
C LEU A 104 -6.09 8.56 8.19
N GLU A 105 -7.32 9.07 8.13
CA GLU A 105 -8.47 8.49 8.84
C GLU A 105 -8.74 7.03 8.44
N LYS A 106 -8.46 6.63 7.19
CA LYS A 106 -8.58 5.22 6.76
C LYS A 106 -7.63 4.28 7.50
N TYR A 107 -6.56 4.81 8.07
CA TYR A 107 -5.61 4.06 8.90
C TYR A 107 -5.82 4.31 10.39
N ASP A 108 -6.99 4.81 10.78
CA ASP A 108 -7.32 5.16 12.16
C ASP A 108 -6.35 6.18 12.79
N ILE A 109 -5.77 7.06 11.96
CA ILE A 109 -4.93 8.17 12.41
C ILE A 109 -5.80 9.40 12.62
N GLN A 110 -5.75 9.96 13.82
CA GLN A 110 -6.46 11.18 14.20
C GLN A 110 -5.46 12.26 14.63
N ILE A 111 -5.72 13.48 14.20
CA ILE A 111 -4.92 14.67 14.53
C ILE A 111 -5.74 15.52 15.51
N VAL A 112 -5.24 15.71 16.72
CA VAL A 112 -5.92 16.49 17.77
C VAL A 112 -5.16 17.77 18.02
N ASP A 113 -5.86 18.89 17.83
CA ASP A 113 -5.38 20.24 18.09
C ASP A 113 -5.98 20.75 19.40
N TYR A 114 -5.20 21.48 20.19
CA TYR A 114 -5.60 22.03 21.47
C TYR A 114 -5.64 23.56 21.50
N LYS A 115 -5.46 24.22 20.36
CA LYS A 115 -5.51 25.70 20.31
C LYS A 115 -6.80 26.22 20.95
N ASP A 116 -6.67 27.25 21.75
CA ASP A 116 -7.75 27.91 22.48
C ASP A 116 -8.50 27.03 23.50
N THR A 117 -8.01 25.83 23.80
CA THR A 117 -8.57 24.99 24.85
C THR A 117 -8.03 25.36 26.22
N LYS A 118 -8.88 25.19 27.25
CA LYS A 118 -8.46 25.31 28.64
C LYS A 118 -7.40 24.26 28.95
N TYR A 119 -6.29 24.69 29.56
CA TYR A 119 -5.25 23.78 29.99
C TYR A 119 -5.61 23.14 31.33
N ASN A 120 -5.36 21.87 31.44
CA ASN A 120 -5.31 21.14 32.70
C ASN A 120 -4.22 20.04 32.63
N ASP A 121 -3.67 19.68 33.79
CA ASP A 121 -2.55 18.73 33.88
C ASP A 121 -2.90 17.29 33.38
N GLY A 122 -4.20 16.99 33.28
CA GLY A 122 -4.66 15.70 32.76
C GLY A 122 -4.54 15.55 31.25
N LEU A 123 -4.27 16.62 30.49
CA LEU A 123 -4.17 16.56 29.02
C LEU A 123 -2.86 15.93 28.52
N ASN A 124 -1.87 15.70 29.38
CA ASN A 124 -0.59 15.06 29.05
C ASN A 124 0.09 15.67 27.79
N LEU A 125 0.24 17.00 27.80
CA LEU A 125 0.83 17.78 26.72
C LEU A 125 2.27 18.20 27.09
N ASP A 126 3.12 18.35 26.08
CA ASP A 126 4.50 18.86 26.27
C ASP A 126 4.48 20.40 26.12
N ILE A 127 4.76 21.12 27.20
CA ILE A 127 4.79 22.59 27.20
C ILE A 127 6.18 23.05 26.74
N LEU A 128 6.25 23.73 25.58
CA LEU A 128 7.49 24.29 25.05
C LEU A 128 7.84 25.64 25.70
N SER A 129 6.84 26.48 25.91
CA SER A 129 6.98 27.80 26.56
C SER A 129 5.69 28.22 27.23
N VAL A 130 5.85 29.07 28.23
CA VAL A 130 4.74 29.70 28.93
C VAL A 130 4.84 31.20 28.72
N GLU A 131 3.79 31.81 28.20
CA GLU A 131 3.64 33.25 28.08
C GLU A 131 2.67 33.75 29.15
N LYS A 132 2.97 34.92 29.71
CA LYS A 132 2.11 35.50 30.76
C LYS A 132 1.04 36.41 30.14
N ASP A 133 -0.19 36.17 30.54
CA ASP A 133 -1.33 37.06 30.26
C ASP A 133 -2.20 37.19 31.50
N PRO A 134 -1.99 38.29 32.28
CA PRO A 134 -2.74 38.53 33.52
C PRO A 134 -4.23 38.72 33.32
N THR A 135 -4.71 38.95 32.10
CA THR A 135 -6.12 39.17 31.78
C THR A 135 -6.92 37.87 31.69
N LEU A 136 -6.24 36.74 31.64
CA LEU A 136 -6.91 35.43 31.52
C LEU A 136 -7.41 34.95 32.89
N PRO A 137 -8.64 34.43 32.96
CA PRO A 137 -9.18 33.86 34.20
C PRO A 137 -8.53 32.52 34.55
N GLU A 138 -7.98 31.82 33.57
CA GLU A 138 -7.39 30.49 33.71
C GLU A 138 -6.38 30.20 32.60
N PRO A 139 -5.41 29.29 32.84
CA PRO A 139 -4.43 28.88 31.82
C PRO A 139 -5.09 28.30 30.57
N ARG A 140 -4.58 28.66 29.37
CA ARG A 140 -5.14 28.27 28.10
C ARG A 140 -4.02 27.98 27.09
N VAL A 141 -4.28 27.04 26.18
CA VAL A 141 -3.34 26.74 25.08
C VAL A 141 -3.42 27.87 24.05
N LYS A 142 -2.32 28.60 23.88
CA LYS A 142 -2.19 29.66 22.87
C LYS A 142 -2.07 29.07 21.46
N GLU A 143 -1.16 28.13 21.33
CA GLU A 143 -0.84 27.53 20.05
C GLU A 143 -0.45 26.06 20.25
N THR A 144 -0.90 25.20 19.35
CA THR A 144 -0.42 23.84 19.20
C THR A 144 0.67 23.82 18.13
N VAL A 145 1.93 23.75 18.55
CA VAL A 145 3.08 23.72 17.62
C VAL A 145 3.15 22.39 16.89
N GLU A 146 2.99 21.30 17.63
CA GLU A 146 2.81 19.96 17.07
C GLU A 146 1.53 19.34 17.67
N PRO A 147 0.65 18.75 16.87
CA PRO A 147 -0.59 18.16 17.36
C PRO A 147 -0.35 16.82 18.07
N THR A 148 -1.30 16.39 18.90
CA THR A 148 -1.37 15.00 19.31
C THR A 148 -1.77 14.15 18.11
N ILE A 149 -1.05 13.06 17.87
CA ILE A 149 -1.42 12.05 16.90
C ILE A 149 -1.87 10.79 17.65
N MET A 150 -3.06 10.34 17.30
CA MET A 150 -3.64 9.11 17.82
C MET A 150 -3.71 8.08 16.69
N CYS A 151 -3.41 6.82 17.02
CA CYS A 151 -3.58 5.68 16.13
C CYS A 151 -4.42 4.63 16.85
N LYS A 152 -5.54 4.23 16.26
CA LYS A 152 -6.47 3.26 16.86
C LYS A 152 -6.87 3.61 18.30
N GLY A 153 -7.12 4.88 18.56
CA GLY A 153 -7.50 5.38 19.89
C GLY A 153 -6.36 5.52 20.90
N GLN A 154 -5.12 5.23 20.51
CA GLN A 154 -3.95 5.38 21.38
C GLN A 154 -3.09 6.57 20.97
N VAL A 155 -2.58 7.34 21.94
CA VAL A 155 -1.66 8.43 21.68
C VAL A 155 -0.30 7.87 21.28
N VAL A 156 0.10 8.12 20.01
CA VAL A 156 1.41 7.72 19.47
C VAL A 156 2.40 8.89 19.44
N ARG A 157 1.91 10.12 19.44
CA ARG A 157 2.72 11.35 19.60
C ARG A 157 1.96 12.36 20.43
N LYS A 158 2.61 12.94 21.45
CA LYS A 158 2.05 14.00 22.28
C LYS A 158 2.10 15.34 21.58
N ALA A 159 1.16 16.22 21.88
CA ALA A 159 1.22 17.58 21.38
C ALA A 159 2.31 18.38 22.09
N LYS A 160 2.92 19.29 21.33
CA LYS A 160 3.79 20.35 21.86
C LYS A 160 3.05 21.68 21.75
N ILE A 161 2.94 22.38 22.84
CA ILE A 161 2.10 23.58 22.96
C ILE A 161 2.86 24.78 23.50
N ILE A 162 2.33 25.95 23.21
CA ILE A 162 2.63 27.20 23.91
C ILE A 162 1.45 27.49 24.83
N LEU A 163 1.72 27.71 26.10
CA LEU A 163 0.71 27.97 27.14
C LEU A 163 0.62 29.45 27.44
N LEU A 164 -0.59 29.96 27.58
CA LEU A 164 -0.86 31.26 28.26
C LEU A 164 -1.23 30.98 29.70
N SER A 165 -0.53 31.64 30.62
CA SER A 165 -0.79 31.52 32.05
C SER A 165 -1.06 32.90 32.66
N ASN A 166 -1.94 32.93 33.63
CA ASN A 166 -2.23 34.15 34.42
C ASN A 166 -1.26 34.42 35.59
N HIS A 167 -0.30 33.50 35.82
CA HIS A 167 0.71 33.59 36.87
C HIS A 167 2.14 33.70 36.35
#